data_703a48bfae67f3a55d9742bdd6b0af25
#
_entry.id   703a48bfae67f3a55d9742bdd6b0af25
#
_cell.length_a   1.000
_cell.length_b   1.000
_cell.length_c   1.000
_cell.angle_alpha   90.00
_cell.angle_beta   90.00
_cell.angle_gamma   90.00
#
_symmetry.space_group_name_H-M   'P 1'
#
loop_
_entity.id
_entity.type
_entity.pdbx_description
1 polymer ?
#
loop_
_entity_poly.entity_id
_entity_poly.type
_entity_poly.pdbx_seq_one_letter_code
_entity_poly.pdbx_strand_id
1 'polypeptide(L)'
;DAEMARFVATFLTKVDGFKKSKTNKMLLLIAATNRPWALDRAMLRGGRFDTHIYVGVPDQAAREFLVNKVLGGLPIEEDVSLKKLASALEGYGGGDITAICGKIKLNTYMRALKAGAPQSISRDDCNRVLLSSHNMITAEELAKFQKFRAGQSVD
;
A
#
# COMPACT_ATOMS: atom_id res chain seq x y z
N ASP A 1 23.86 -6.01 12.45
CA ASP A 1 24.16 -5.37 11.18
C ASP A 1 24.86 -4.03 11.40
N ALA A 2 26.19 -4.04 11.34
CA ALA A 2 27.02 -2.89 11.67
C ALA A 2 26.77 -1.68 10.74
N GLU A 3 26.42 -1.92 9.48
CA GLU A 3 26.10 -0.86 8.51
C GLU A 3 24.79 -0.14 8.85
N MET A 4 23.75 -0.89 9.23
CA MET A 4 22.48 -0.31 9.64
C MET A 4 22.64 0.54 10.91
N ALA A 5 23.42 0.04 11.90
CA ALA A 5 23.70 0.81 13.09
C ALA A 5 24.46 2.11 12.79
N ARG A 6 25.43 2.09 11.86
CA ARG A 6 26.13 3.30 11.40
C ARG A 6 25.20 4.26 10.67
N PHE A 7 24.32 3.74 9.82
CA PHE A 7 23.32 4.56 9.12
C PHE A 7 22.41 5.27 10.13
N VAL A 8 21.84 4.53 11.07
CA VAL A 8 20.95 5.09 12.11
C VAL A 8 21.69 6.17 12.92
N ALA A 9 22.91 5.89 13.40
CA ALA A 9 23.69 6.86 14.16
C ALA A 9 23.98 8.14 13.35
N THR A 10 24.36 8.00 12.08
CA THR A 10 24.63 9.14 11.20
C THR A 10 23.36 9.94 10.94
N PHE A 11 22.24 9.27 10.65
CA PHE A 11 20.95 9.91 10.45
C PHE A 11 20.54 10.73 11.68
N LEU A 12 20.59 10.12 12.87
CA LEU A 12 20.23 10.77 14.13
C LEU A 12 21.09 12.02 14.37
N THR A 13 22.40 11.91 14.16
CA THR A 13 23.34 13.03 14.31
C THR A 13 23.00 14.19 13.37
N LYS A 14 22.66 13.90 12.11
CA LYS A 14 22.29 14.93 11.12
C LYS A 14 20.97 15.60 11.47
N VAL A 15 19.95 14.85 11.88
CA VAL A 15 18.65 15.39 12.29
C VAL A 15 18.79 16.28 13.53
N ASP A 16 19.52 15.83 14.54
CA ASP A 16 19.75 16.60 15.77
C ASP A 16 20.63 17.82 15.51
N GLY A 17 21.60 17.73 14.62
CA GLY A 17 22.41 18.86 14.18
C GLY A 17 21.61 19.93 13.46
N PHE A 18 20.63 19.53 12.65
CA PHE A 18 19.74 20.47 11.96
C PHE A 18 18.88 21.26 12.94
N LYS A 19 18.33 20.61 13.97
CA LYS A 19 17.55 21.28 15.04
C LYS A 19 18.34 22.32 15.82
N LYS A 20 19.62 22.09 16.01
CA LYS A 20 20.54 23.01 16.70
C LYS A 20 21.00 24.17 15.80
N SER A 21 20.74 24.10 14.50
CA SER A 21 21.09 25.15 13.57
C SER A 21 20.24 26.39 13.80
N LYS A 22 20.88 27.56 13.87
CA LYS A 22 20.20 28.86 14.02
C LYS A 22 19.50 29.34 12.73
N THR A 23 19.29 28.47 11.76
CA THR A 23 18.58 28.82 10.53
C THR A 23 17.07 28.81 10.78
N ASN A 24 16.37 29.85 10.34
CA ASN A 24 14.90 29.93 10.37
C ASN A 24 14.22 29.01 9.35
N LYS A 25 14.85 27.89 8.96
CA LYS A 25 14.29 26.93 8.02
C LYS A 25 13.60 25.80 8.78
N MET A 26 12.36 25.52 8.40
CA MET A 26 11.61 24.36 8.89
C MET A 26 12.01 23.12 8.08
N LEU A 27 12.29 22.01 8.78
CA LEU A 27 12.52 20.71 8.19
C LEU A 27 11.34 19.79 8.55
N LEU A 28 10.65 19.29 7.54
CA LEU A 28 9.63 18.24 7.68
C LEU A 28 10.25 16.91 7.26
N LEU A 29 10.31 15.96 8.20
CA LEU A 29 10.76 14.59 7.94
C LEU A 29 9.54 13.69 7.79
N ILE A 30 9.42 13.01 6.65
CA ILE A 30 8.36 12.02 6.40
C ILE A 30 9.03 10.71 6.03
N ALA A 31 8.60 9.62 6.66
CA ALA A 31 9.01 8.27 6.33
C ALA A 31 7.78 7.36 6.22
N ALA A 32 7.86 6.35 5.38
CA ALA A 32 6.84 5.31 5.27
C ALA A 32 7.48 3.94 5.45
N THR A 33 6.81 3.07 6.19
CA THR A 33 7.25 1.68 6.40
C THR A 33 6.04 0.78 6.57
N ASN A 34 6.14 -0.46 6.11
CA ASN A 34 5.20 -1.53 6.42
C ASN A 34 5.64 -2.39 7.62
N ARG A 35 6.78 -2.08 8.24
CA ARG A 35 7.31 -2.80 9.41
C ARG A 35 7.78 -1.81 10.49
N PRO A 36 6.87 -1.04 11.10
CA PRO A 36 7.25 0.02 12.05
C PRO A 36 7.95 -0.55 13.31
N TRP A 37 7.65 -1.79 13.69
CA TRP A 37 8.31 -2.47 14.82
C TRP A 37 9.78 -2.83 14.57
N ALA A 38 10.22 -2.85 13.29
CA ALA A 38 11.62 -3.10 12.92
C ALA A 38 12.48 -1.83 12.96
N LEU A 39 11.90 -0.67 13.19
CA LEU A 39 12.64 0.59 13.28
C LEU A 39 13.31 0.70 14.66
N ASP A 40 14.52 1.29 14.66
CA ASP A 40 15.19 1.63 15.91
C ASP A 40 14.34 2.62 16.73
N ARG A 41 14.11 2.27 17.99
CA ARG A 41 13.31 3.10 18.91
C ARG A 41 13.84 4.53 19.04
N ALA A 42 15.15 4.75 18.84
CA ALA A 42 15.73 6.07 18.85
C ALA A 42 15.22 6.94 17.69
N MET A 43 14.84 6.35 16.55
CA MET A 43 14.25 7.08 15.43
C MET A 43 12.81 7.53 15.72
N LEU A 44 12.10 6.84 16.62
CA LEU A 44 10.69 7.06 16.93
C LEU A 44 10.47 8.05 18.09
N ARG A 45 11.56 8.65 18.64
CA ARG A 45 11.49 9.53 19.81
C ARG A 45 11.65 11.00 19.43
N GLY A 46 11.08 11.84 20.31
CA GLY A 46 11.33 13.27 20.56
C GLY A 46 11.86 14.12 19.41
N GLY A 47 10.95 14.60 18.53
CA GLY A 47 11.30 15.52 17.46
C GLY A 47 12.04 14.86 16.29
N ARG A 48 11.92 13.56 16.11
CA ARG A 48 12.32 12.78 14.93
C ARG A 48 11.06 12.27 14.25
N PHE A 49 10.86 10.97 14.14
CA PHE A 49 9.57 10.42 13.70
C PHE A 49 8.65 10.18 14.91
N ASP A 50 8.27 11.22 15.58
CA ASP A 50 7.47 11.18 16.82
C ASP A 50 5.96 11.18 16.59
N THR A 51 5.54 11.54 15.39
CA THR A 51 4.13 11.48 14.96
C THR A 51 3.92 10.27 14.05
N HIS A 52 3.11 9.32 14.49
CA HIS A 52 2.84 8.10 13.74
C HIS A 52 1.43 8.13 13.17
N ILE A 53 1.32 7.98 11.84
CA ILE A 53 0.05 7.88 11.14
C ILE A 53 -0.10 6.45 10.63
N TYR A 54 -1.11 5.75 11.16
CA TYR A 54 -1.45 4.42 10.69
C TYR A 54 -2.34 4.51 9.44
N VAL A 55 -1.87 3.94 8.34
CA VAL A 55 -2.65 3.77 7.11
C VAL A 55 -3.00 2.29 6.98
N GLY A 56 -4.24 1.95 7.29
CA GLY A 56 -4.74 0.58 7.24
C GLY A 56 -5.11 0.12 5.83
N VAL A 57 -5.75 -1.04 5.76
CA VAL A 57 -6.35 -1.52 4.50
C VAL A 57 -7.43 -0.54 4.04
N PRO A 58 -7.59 -0.33 2.73
CA PRO A 58 -8.56 0.62 2.19
C PRO A 58 -10.01 0.21 2.54
N ASP A 59 -10.81 1.19 2.90
CA ASP A 59 -12.25 1.05 3.04
C ASP A 59 -12.94 0.91 1.66
N GLN A 60 -14.25 0.72 1.64
CA GLN A 60 -15.01 0.53 0.39
C GLN A 60 -14.80 1.69 -0.59
N ALA A 61 -14.83 2.94 -0.10
CA ALA A 61 -14.67 4.11 -0.96
C ALA A 61 -13.26 4.20 -1.56
N ALA A 62 -12.25 3.91 -0.76
CA ALA A 62 -10.87 3.87 -1.23
C ALA A 62 -10.64 2.72 -2.23
N ARG A 63 -11.26 1.54 -2.01
CA ARG A 63 -11.19 0.43 -2.97
C ARG A 63 -11.86 0.80 -4.29
N GLU A 64 -13.04 1.41 -4.25
CA GLU A 64 -13.73 1.90 -5.47
C GLU A 64 -12.87 2.92 -6.22
N PHE A 65 -12.22 3.85 -5.49
CA PHE A 65 -11.30 4.80 -6.08
C PHE A 65 -10.12 4.09 -6.79
N LEU A 66 -9.48 3.14 -6.12
CA LEU A 66 -8.33 2.40 -6.67
C LEU A 66 -8.71 1.59 -7.91
N VAL A 67 -9.83 0.88 -7.87
CA VAL A 67 -10.36 0.11 -9.01
C VAL A 67 -10.68 1.03 -10.18
N ASN A 68 -11.39 2.13 -9.93
CA ASN A 68 -11.73 3.10 -10.97
C ASN A 68 -10.49 3.80 -11.54
N LYS A 69 -9.47 4.08 -10.73
CA LYS A 69 -8.20 4.66 -11.19
C LYS A 69 -7.50 3.79 -12.23
N VAL A 70 -7.58 2.47 -12.10
CA VAL A 70 -6.87 1.53 -12.99
C VAL A 70 -7.75 1.09 -14.18
N LEU A 71 -9.05 0.85 -13.95
CA LEU A 71 -9.95 0.24 -14.92
C LEU A 71 -10.99 1.21 -15.51
N GLY A 72 -11.32 2.30 -14.82
CA GLY A 72 -12.47 3.17 -15.15
C GLY A 72 -12.36 3.93 -16.50
N GLY A 73 -11.17 3.98 -17.10
CA GLY A 73 -10.98 4.57 -18.44
C GLY A 73 -10.98 3.54 -19.58
N LEU A 74 -11.25 2.27 -19.29
CA LEU A 74 -11.22 1.18 -20.26
C LEU A 74 -12.64 0.77 -20.66
N PRO A 75 -12.84 0.20 -21.86
CA PRO A 75 -14.10 -0.43 -22.25
C PRO A 75 -14.44 -1.56 -21.29
N ILE A 76 -15.67 -1.58 -20.77
CA ILE A 76 -16.16 -2.53 -19.78
C ILE A 76 -17.50 -3.09 -20.29
N GLU A 77 -17.70 -4.41 -20.22
CA GLU A 77 -18.96 -5.04 -20.56
C GLU A 77 -20.07 -4.62 -19.57
N GLU A 78 -21.32 -4.54 -20.04
CA GLU A 78 -22.46 -4.02 -19.27
C GLU A 78 -22.74 -4.85 -18.00
N ASP A 79 -22.40 -6.11 -18.00
CA ASP A 79 -22.59 -7.02 -16.87
C ASP A 79 -21.47 -6.95 -15.82
N VAL A 80 -20.40 -6.19 -16.05
CA VAL A 80 -19.28 -5.96 -15.14
C VAL A 80 -19.49 -4.71 -14.32
N SER A 81 -19.50 -4.87 -13.00
CA SER A 81 -19.59 -3.75 -12.06
C SER A 81 -18.27 -3.55 -11.31
N LEU A 82 -17.60 -2.43 -11.55
CA LEU A 82 -16.38 -2.05 -10.80
C LEU A 82 -16.64 -1.90 -9.31
N LYS A 83 -17.85 -1.47 -8.92
CA LYS A 83 -18.26 -1.39 -7.52
C LYS A 83 -18.33 -2.78 -6.87
N LYS A 84 -18.91 -3.77 -7.55
CA LYS A 84 -18.92 -5.17 -7.06
C LYS A 84 -17.51 -5.74 -7.00
N LEU A 85 -16.66 -5.43 -7.98
CA LEU A 85 -15.25 -5.82 -7.96
C LEU A 85 -14.53 -5.23 -6.73
N ALA A 86 -14.73 -3.94 -6.45
CA ALA A 86 -14.17 -3.30 -5.25
C ALA A 86 -14.66 -3.92 -3.94
N SER A 87 -15.93 -4.36 -3.88
CA SER A 87 -16.47 -5.07 -2.71
C SER A 87 -15.84 -6.45 -2.54
N ALA A 88 -15.60 -7.18 -3.64
CA ALA A 88 -14.95 -8.49 -3.60
C ALA A 88 -13.46 -8.42 -3.15
N LEU A 89 -12.86 -7.24 -3.16
CA LEU A 89 -11.47 -6.98 -2.74
C LEU A 89 -11.39 -6.49 -1.28
N GLU A 90 -12.40 -6.79 -0.45
CA GLU A 90 -12.36 -6.47 0.98
C GLU A 90 -11.18 -7.16 1.66
N GLY A 91 -10.47 -6.42 2.52
CA GLY A 91 -9.29 -6.88 3.23
C GLY A 91 -7.97 -6.83 2.43
N TYR A 92 -8.01 -6.57 1.13
CA TYR A 92 -6.80 -6.44 0.33
C TYR A 92 -6.10 -5.09 0.55
N GLY A 93 -4.77 -5.10 0.51
CA GLY A 93 -3.97 -3.88 0.54
C GLY A 93 -4.09 -3.07 -0.75
N GLY A 94 -3.82 -1.77 -0.69
CA GLY A 94 -3.92 -0.89 -1.86
C GLY A 94 -3.00 -1.31 -3.02
N GLY A 95 -1.82 -1.83 -2.70
CA GLY A 95 -0.88 -2.39 -3.69
C GLY A 95 -1.43 -3.64 -4.38
N ASP A 96 -2.04 -4.56 -3.61
CA ASP A 96 -2.64 -5.79 -4.12
C ASP A 96 -3.83 -5.48 -5.04
N ILE A 97 -4.70 -4.55 -4.65
CA ILE A 97 -5.83 -4.09 -5.46
C ILE A 97 -5.34 -3.56 -6.81
N THR A 98 -4.31 -2.71 -6.79
CA THR A 98 -3.72 -2.16 -8.00
C THR A 98 -3.13 -3.25 -8.90
N ALA A 99 -2.42 -4.22 -8.30
CA ALA A 99 -1.84 -5.35 -9.02
C ALA A 99 -2.91 -6.26 -9.64
N ILE A 100 -3.99 -6.55 -8.89
CA ILE A 100 -5.15 -7.34 -9.37
C ILE A 100 -5.80 -6.64 -10.57
N CYS A 101 -6.10 -5.35 -10.46
CA CYS A 101 -6.65 -4.57 -11.57
C CYS A 101 -5.70 -4.54 -12.78
N GLY A 102 -4.39 -4.44 -12.55
CA GLY A 102 -3.37 -4.55 -13.60
C GLY A 102 -3.39 -5.89 -14.33
N LYS A 103 -3.57 -7.00 -13.60
CA LYS A 103 -3.73 -8.34 -14.19
C LYS A 103 -5.01 -8.47 -15.02
N ILE A 104 -6.13 -7.91 -14.54
CA ILE A 104 -7.40 -7.89 -15.31
C ILE A 104 -7.18 -7.15 -16.62
N LYS A 105 -6.59 -5.96 -16.58
CA LYS A 105 -6.25 -5.17 -17.76
C LYS A 105 -5.35 -5.94 -18.73
N LEU A 106 -4.32 -6.61 -18.22
CA LEU A 106 -3.40 -7.41 -19.03
C LEU A 106 -4.11 -8.57 -19.72
N ASN A 107 -4.98 -9.29 -19.00
CA ASN A 107 -5.76 -10.40 -19.57
C ASN A 107 -6.66 -9.92 -20.71
N THR A 108 -7.36 -8.80 -20.52
CA THR A 108 -8.19 -8.19 -21.56
C THR A 108 -7.34 -7.80 -22.79
N TYR A 109 -6.17 -7.21 -22.56
CA TYR A 109 -5.25 -6.85 -23.64
C TYR A 109 -4.75 -8.07 -24.41
N MET A 110 -4.36 -9.14 -23.70
CA MET A 110 -3.92 -10.38 -24.33
C MET A 110 -5.04 -11.05 -25.15
N ARG A 111 -6.29 -10.94 -24.68
CA ARG A 111 -7.47 -11.42 -25.41
C ARG A 111 -7.71 -10.59 -26.68
N ALA A 112 -7.55 -9.27 -26.61
CA ALA A 112 -7.65 -8.38 -27.75
C ALA A 112 -6.58 -8.67 -28.82
N LEU A 113 -5.34 -8.92 -28.41
CA LEU A 113 -4.26 -9.31 -29.32
C LEU A 113 -4.57 -10.62 -30.06
N LYS A 114 -5.07 -11.64 -29.36
CA LYS A 114 -5.44 -12.91 -29.97
C LYS A 114 -6.63 -12.80 -30.93
N ALA A 115 -7.58 -11.93 -30.62
CA ALA A 115 -8.76 -11.68 -31.45
C ALA A 115 -8.49 -10.77 -32.66
N GLY A 116 -7.37 -10.04 -32.67
CA GLY A 116 -7.06 -9.02 -33.67
C GLY A 116 -8.02 -7.82 -33.62
N ALA A 117 -8.76 -7.63 -32.53
CA ALA A 117 -9.75 -6.58 -32.36
C ALA A 117 -9.82 -6.09 -30.91
N PRO A 118 -10.18 -4.82 -30.67
CA PRO A 118 -10.38 -4.30 -29.32
C PRO A 118 -11.39 -5.13 -28.55
N GLN A 119 -11.13 -5.32 -27.25
CA GLN A 119 -11.99 -6.09 -26.34
C GLN A 119 -12.31 -5.25 -25.11
N SER A 120 -13.51 -5.41 -24.58
CA SER A 120 -13.93 -4.86 -23.30
C SER A 120 -13.53 -5.80 -22.15
N ILE A 121 -13.36 -5.25 -20.96
CA ILE A 121 -13.17 -6.05 -19.74
C ILE A 121 -14.41 -6.89 -19.52
N SER A 122 -14.25 -8.21 -19.50
CA SER A 122 -15.34 -9.16 -19.30
C SER A 122 -15.41 -9.63 -17.84
N ARG A 123 -16.56 -10.20 -17.49
CA ARG A 123 -16.73 -10.86 -16.19
C ARG A 123 -15.74 -12.01 -16.00
N ASP A 124 -15.42 -12.75 -17.07
CA ASP A 124 -14.44 -13.85 -17.02
C ASP A 124 -13.03 -13.35 -16.72
N ASP A 125 -12.62 -12.21 -17.30
CA ASP A 125 -11.33 -11.58 -16.98
C ASP A 125 -11.24 -11.28 -15.48
N CYS A 126 -12.30 -10.69 -14.89
CA CYS A 126 -12.36 -10.39 -13.47
C CYS A 126 -12.33 -11.64 -12.58
N ASN A 127 -13.21 -12.62 -12.87
CA ASN A 127 -13.34 -13.83 -12.07
C ASN A 127 -12.05 -14.66 -12.08
N ARG A 128 -11.42 -14.83 -13.24
CA ARG A 128 -10.17 -15.58 -13.39
C ARG A 128 -9.05 -14.99 -12.54
N VAL A 129 -8.94 -13.67 -12.51
CA VAL A 129 -7.92 -12.99 -11.70
C VAL A 129 -8.26 -13.09 -10.21
N LEU A 130 -9.51 -12.86 -9.82
CA LEU A 130 -9.93 -12.99 -8.42
C LEU A 130 -9.67 -14.39 -7.86
N LEU A 131 -10.02 -15.44 -8.61
CA LEU A 131 -9.80 -16.85 -8.21
C LEU A 131 -8.31 -17.18 -8.02
N SER A 132 -7.44 -16.55 -8.79
CA SER A 132 -5.98 -16.76 -8.71
C SER A 132 -5.27 -15.79 -7.76
N SER A 133 -5.98 -14.86 -7.17
CA SER A 133 -5.42 -13.84 -6.28
C SER A 133 -5.58 -14.23 -4.81
N HIS A 134 -4.53 -13.99 -4.04
CA HIS A 134 -4.53 -14.21 -2.59
C HIS A 134 -4.25 -12.87 -1.90
N ASN A 135 -4.90 -12.67 -0.77
CA ASN A 135 -4.58 -11.54 0.09
C ASN A 135 -3.19 -11.74 0.68
N MET A 136 -2.30 -10.77 0.45
CA MET A 136 -0.93 -10.81 0.98
C MET A 136 -0.87 -10.38 2.44
N ILE A 137 -1.89 -9.68 2.94
CA ILE A 137 -1.95 -9.24 4.34
C ILE A 137 -2.55 -10.35 5.19
N THR A 138 -1.75 -10.92 6.05
CA THR A 138 -2.18 -11.99 6.96
C THR A 138 -2.83 -11.41 8.22
N ALA A 139 -3.67 -12.23 8.88
CA ALA A 139 -4.24 -11.86 10.18
C ALA A 139 -3.15 -11.61 11.23
N GLU A 140 -2.02 -12.32 11.14
CA GLU A 140 -0.86 -12.12 12.00
C GLU A 140 -0.22 -10.74 11.80
N GLU A 141 -0.05 -10.30 10.55
CA GLU A 141 0.48 -8.97 10.25
C GLU A 141 -0.46 -7.88 10.77
N LEU A 142 -1.77 -8.02 10.56
CA LEU A 142 -2.75 -7.08 11.11
C LEU A 142 -2.67 -7.01 12.64
N ALA A 143 -2.50 -8.15 13.31
CA ALA A 143 -2.32 -8.19 14.76
C ALA A 143 -1.04 -7.47 15.21
N LYS A 144 0.07 -7.61 14.46
CA LYS A 144 1.33 -6.87 14.72
C LYS A 144 1.13 -5.36 14.61
N PHE A 145 0.43 -4.89 13.60
CA PHE A 145 0.10 -3.47 13.47
C PHE A 145 -0.75 -2.97 14.64
N GLN A 146 -1.75 -3.74 15.07
CA GLN A 146 -2.59 -3.38 16.21
C GLN A 146 -1.79 -3.29 17.50
N LYS A 147 -0.92 -4.26 17.78
CA LYS A 147 0.00 -4.24 18.94
C LYS A 147 0.91 -3.00 18.90
N PHE A 148 1.55 -2.74 17.75
CA PHE A 148 2.41 -1.56 17.61
C PHE A 148 1.65 -0.27 17.87
N ARG A 149 0.44 -0.11 17.32
CA ARG A 149 -0.43 1.05 17.54
C ARG A 149 -0.81 1.21 19.01
N ALA A 150 -1.00 0.10 19.74
CA ALA A 150 -1.29 0.11 21.18
C ALA A 150 -0.04 0.35 22.06
N GLY A 151 1.14 0.54 21.47
CA GLY A 151 2.40 0.70 22.19
C GLY A 151 2.91 -0.61 22.83
N GLN A 152 2.36 -1.75 22.41
CA GLN A 152 2.75 -3.09 22.90
C GLN A 152 3.96 -3.62 22.14
N SER A 153 4.70 -4.55 22.78
CA SER A 153 5.81 -5.25 22.12
C SER A 153 5.29 -6.12 20.98
N VAL A 154 6.01 -6.10 19.86
CA VAL A 154 5.72 -6.92 18.67
C VAL A 154 6.93 -7.84 18.50
N ASP A 155 6.81 -9.07 18.96
CA ASP A 155 7.80 -10.12 18.80
C ASP A 155 7.58 -10.89 17.49
#